data_21c9ddcba25cc2f0982aaeaeb93a97f2
#
_entry.id   21c9ddcba25cc2f0982aaeaeb93a97f2
#
_cell.length_a   1.000
_cell.length_b   1.000
_cell.length_c   1.000
_cell.angle_alpha   90.00
_cell.angle_beta   90.00
_cell.angle_gamma   90.00
#
_symmetry.space_group_name_H-M   'P 1'
#
loop_
_entity.id
_entity.type
_entity.pdbx_description
1 polymer ?
#
loop_
_entity_poly.entity_id
_entity_poly.type
_entity_poly.pdbx_seq_one_letter_code
_entity_poly.pdbx_strand_id
1 'polypeptide(L)' 'MGVSEEVRALSAIVDRLAERHPGVSRQVIEDVVQEEHRSLDRGRGRDFVPILVEHAARDRLHTLCR' A
#
# COMPACT_ATOMS: atom_id res chain seq x y z
N MET A 1 -15.57 15.07 -10.41
CA MET A 1 -15.53 14.12 -9.81
C MET A 1 -14.38 13.80 -9.11
N GLY A 2 -14.27 13.70 -8.03
CA GLY A 2 -13.17 13.52 -7.25
C GLY A 2 -12.78 12.12 -7.05
N VAL A 3 -11.55 11.96 -6.78
CA VAL A 3 -11.02 10.69 -6.41
C VAL A 3 -11.33 10.52 -4.94
N SER A 4 -11.70 9.36 -4.50
CA SER A 4 -12.03 9.15 -3.10
C SER A 4 -10.79 9.34 -2.23
N GLU A 5 -11.01 9.66 -0.97
CA GLU A 5 -9.89 9.83 -0.05
C GLU A 5 -9.09 8.57 0.09
N GLU A 6 -9.76 7.43 0.00
CA GLU A 6 -9.09 6.15 0.09
C GLU A 6 -8.08 5.98 -1.03
N VAL A 7 -8.47 6.33 -2.25
CA VAL A 7 -7.57 6.23 -3.39
C VAL A 7 -6.39 7.19 -3.24
N ARG A 8 -6.66 8.39 -2.74
CA ARG A 8 -5.60 9.35 -2.52
C ARG A 8 -4.62 8.85 -1.48
N ALA A 9 -5.13 8.26 -0.41
CA ALA A 9 -4.27 7.74 0.64
C ALA A 9 -3.41 6.61 0.12
N LEU A 10 -3.98 5.73 -0.69
CA LEU A 10 -3.21 4.64 -1.26
C LEU A 10 -2.13 5.15 -2.19
N SER A 11 -2.44 6.17 -2.98
CA SER A 11 -1.46 6.76 -3.88
C SER A 11 -0.30 7.37 -3.10
N ALA A 12 -0.60 8.05 -2.01
CA ALA A 12 0.44 8.63 -1.17
C ALA A 12 1.31 7.55 -0.55
N ILE A 13 0.72 6.44 -0.16
CA ILE A 13 1.48 5.33 0.39
C ILE A 13 2.43 4.78 -0.67
N VAL A 14 1.95 4.60 -1.89
CA VAL A 14 2.78 4.13 -2.98
C VAL A 14 3.95 5.07 -3.22
N ASP A 15 3.69 6.37 -3.23
CA ASP A 15 4.74 7.36 -3.43
C ASP A 15 5.82 7.26 -2.35
N ARG A 16 5.41 7.14 -1.10
CA ARG A 16 6.36 7.03 -0.01
C ARG A 16 7.18 5.77 -0.11
N LEU A 17 6.54 4.66 -0.40
CA LEU A 17 7.26 3.40 -0.50
C LEU A 17 8.19 3.39 -1.69
N ALA A 18 7.79 4.03 -2.79
CA ALA A 18 8.65 4.12 -3.96
C ALA A 18 9.93 4.89 -3.64
N GLU A 19 9.82 5.93 -2.82
CA GLU A 19 10.99 6.69 -2.43
C GLU A 19 11.91 5.88 -1.54
N ARG A 20 11.35 5.04 -0.70
CA ARG A 20 12.16 4.25 0.22
C ARG A 20 12.74 3.00 -0.41
N HIS A 21 12.15 2.56 -1.52
CA HIS A 21 12.60 1.34 -2.19
C HIS A 21 12.89 1.63 -3.65
N PRO A 22 13.93 2.41 -3.93
CA PRO A 22 14.20 2.82 -5.30
C PRO A 22 14.55 1.66 -6.24
N GLY A 23 14.92 0.52 -5.68
CA GLY A 23 15.22 -0.64 -6.49
C GLY A 23 13.99 -1.45 -6.89
N VAL A 24 12.82 -1.08 -6.38
CA VAL A 24 11.60 -1.81 -6.66
C VAL A 24 10.76 -0.97 -7.62
N SER A 25 10.18 -1.60 -8.64
CA SER A 25 9.38 -0.85 -9.59
C SER A 25 8.10 -0.38 -8.93
N ARG A 26 7.61 0.76 -9.40
CA ARG A 26 6.38 1.31 -8.85
C ARG A 26 5.21 0.36 -9.03
N GLN A 27 5.19 -0.38 -10.13
CA GLN A 27 4.11 -1.34 -10.39
C GLN A 27 4.05 -2.40 -9.29
N VAL A 28 5.20 -2.90 -8.88
CA VAL A 28 5.25 -3.90 -7.81
C VAL A 28 4.73 -3.30 -6.52
N ILE A 29 5.12 -2.07 -6.22
CA ILE A 29 4.67 -1.40 -5.01
C ILE A 29 3.15 -1.22 -5.05
N GLU A 30 2.62 -0.81 -6.18
CA GLU A 30 1.18 -0.65 -6.31
C GLU A 30 0.45 -1.96 -6.09
N ASP A 31 0.98 -3.03 -6.66
CA ASP A 31 0.36 -4.34 -6.50
C ASP A 31 0.35 -4.77 -5.03
N VAL A 32 1.46 -4.57 -4.36
CA VAL A 32 1.56 -4.96 -2.95
C VAL A 32 0.59 -4.15 -2.10
N VAL A 33 0.53 -2.84 -2.33
CA VAL A 33 -0.35 -1.98 -1.57
C VAL A 33 -1.81 -2.38 -1.79
N GLN A 34 -2.17 -2.66 -3.03
CA GLN A 34 -3.54 -3.05 -3.32
C GLN A 34 -3.90 -4.38 -2.67
N GLU A 35 -2.97 -5.31 -2.69
CA GLU A 35 -3.22 -6.61 -2.07
C GLU A 35 -3.41 -6.48 -0.57
N GLU A 36 -2.58 -5.67 0.07
CA GLU A 36 -2.72 -5.49 1.51
C GLU A 36 -4.02 -4.78 1.85
N HIS A 37 -4.39 -3.80 1.05
CA HIS A 37 -5.63 -3.10 1.28
C HIS A 37 -6.82 -4.06 1.15
N ARG A 38 -6.80 -4.90 0.13
CA ARG A 38 -7.88 -5.84 -0.10
C ARG A 38 -7.96 -6.87 1.04
N SER A 39 -6.81 -7.31 1.50
CA SER A 39 -6.76 -8.30 2.57
C SER A 39 -7.34 -7.74 3.86
N LEU A 40 -6.98 -6.50 4.20
CA LEU A 40 -7.51 -5.88 5.40
C LEU A 40 -9.00 -5.60 5.29
N ASP A 41 -9.42 -5.21 4.10
CA ASP A 41 -10.83 -4.94 3.88
C ASP A 41 -11.68 -6.18 4.10
N ARG A 42 -11.15 -7.34 3.72
CA ARG A 42 -11.89 -8.56 3.91
C ARG A 42 -11.84 -9.06 5.32
N GLY A 43 -10.75 -8.95 6.00
CA GLY A 43 -10.53 -9.60 7.24
C GLY A 43 -10.97 -8.87 8.48
N ARG A 44 -10.98 -7.54 8.43
CA ARG A 44 -11.24 -6.80 9.60
C ARG A 44 -12.33 -5.83 9.50
N GLY A 45 -13.35 -6.11 8.93
CA GLY A 45 -14.44 -5.20 8.79
C GLY A 45 -14.12 -4.22 7.71
N ARG A 46 -14.67 -3.07 7.79
CA ARG A 46 -14.56 -2.20 6.68
C ARG A 46 -13.81 -0.96 6.93
N ASP A 47 -13.15 -0.85 8.05
CA ASP A 47 -12.44 0.36 8.37
C ASP A 47 -11.14 0.42 7.64
N PHE A 48 -11.00 1.40 6.78
CA PHE A 48 -9.75 1.63 6.08
C PHE A 48 -8.81 2.38 6.99
N VAL A 49 -7.68 1.79 7.28
CA VAL A 49 -6.65 2.42 8.10
C VAL A 49 -5.38 2.50 7.29
N PRO A 50 -5.09 3.68 6.73
CA PRO A 50 -3.93 3.81 5.83
C PRO A 50 -2.62 3.40 6.44
N ILE A 51 -2.43 3.69 7.73
CA ILE A 51 -1.15 3.36 8.36
C ILE A 51 -0.94 1.85 8.45
N LEU A 52 -2.02 1.09 8.62
CA LEU A 52 -1.89 -0.37 8.65
C LEU A 52 -1.54 -0.90 7.26
N VAL A 53 -2.13 -0.34 6.24
CA VAL A 53 -1.83 -0.75 4.87
C VAL A 53 -0.37 -0.43 4.56
N GLU A 54 0.08 0.74 4.95
CA GLU A 54 1.46 1.15 4.69
C GLU A 54 2.44 0.22 5.40
N HIS A 55 2.19 -0.10 6.65
CA HIS A 55 3.08 -0.98 7.41
C HIS A 55 3.13 -2.38 6.81
N ALA A 56 1.97 -2.91 6.46
CA ALA A 56 1.92 -4.25 5.89
C ALA A 56 2.62 -4.30 4.54
N ALA A 57 2.41 -3.28 3.72
CA ALA A 57 3.05 -3.22 2.42
C ALA A 57 4.56 -3.07 2.56
N ARG A 58 5.00 -2.26 3.53
CA ARG A 58 6.42 -2.08 3.76
C ARG A 58 7.09 -3.38 4.18
N ASP A 59 6.45 -4.12 5.08
CA ASP A 59 7.00 -5.39 5.52
C ASP A 59 7.10 -6.37 4.36
N ARG A 60 6.09 -6.38 3.51
CA ARG A 60 6.10 -7.25 2.38
C ARG A 60 7.19 -6.90 1.39
N LEU A 61 7.38 -5.60 1.13
CA LEU A 61 8.43 -5.15 0.23
C LEU A 61 9.80 -5.48 0.81
N HIS A 62 9.95 -5.36 2.11
CA HIS A 62 11.21 -5.68 2.76
C HIS A 62 11.55 -7.15 2.55
N THR A 63 10.56 -8.01 2.61
CA THR A 63 10.77 -9.43 2.38
C THR A 63 11.12 -9.70 0.91
N LEU A 64 10.48 -9.00 0.00
CA LEU A 64 10.73 -9.21 -1.42
C LEU A 64 12.09 -8.67 -1.86
N CYS A 65 12.55 -7.63 -1.19
CA CYS A 65 13.82 -7.00 -1.56
C CYS A 65 14.93 -7.43 -0.67
N ARG A 66 15.18 -8.65 -0.53
CA ARG A 66 16.25 -9.09 0.34
C ARG A 66 17.60 -8.90 -0.24
#